data_495f8cb0c1e3eeb0f5c2c6869accb376
#
_entry.id   495f8cb0c1e3eeb0f5c2c6869accb376
#
_cell.length_a   1.000
_cell.length_b   1.000
_cell.length_c   1.000
_cell.angle_alpha   90.00
_cell.angle_beta   90.00
_cell.angle_gamma   90.00
#
_symmetry.space_group_name_H-M   'P 1'
#
loop_
_entity.id
_entity.type
_entity.pdbx_description
1 polymer ?
#
loop_
_entity_poly.entity_id
_entity_poly.type
_entity_poly.pdbx_seq_one_letter_code
_entity_poly.pdbx_strand_id
1 'polypeptide(L)'
;MNAFPATTDSYDGLRVTILGLGAFGGGVEAARFLAERGARVTVTDLKSESELSQSMERLRDIDLAGTYFGGHPPDAFAKRDLVVVNPAVRPDANLLQQIHAEKIATTTEIELFLRECSATVVAVTGSNGKSTTANLIHHFIKYSGRRAHLGGNIGTSLLPVVDEIATDDIVVLELSSFQLNYLSGREFAPSHAVVTNLTPNHLDWHGDTMAYMKAKQVIFDHQSRGDFAYLPDSHETGTTSTLVDGIPIWRIRSQALRFGIGDCGEHGVFADDGHLVFRSTTTEDAVRLQQPTTLPGQHNVQNLAAAACVAWKVGVLPDEIAACLKSYQSLPHRLELVAKNSSLRFYNDSVSTTPESVVAALKTCGRPVVLIAGGADKGVSLAELAKEIAERASGVVLIGETALDLKTGIELAIGDSGGPDVHVAEDMPTAFSQAVALAPPGGIVLLSPGCASFDWFRDFRERGDVFSNLARDWIAKQ
;
A
#
# COMPACT_ATOMS: atom_id res chain seq x y z
N MET A 1 -22.22 -2.81 -13.20
CA MET A 1 -21.21 -2.12 -14.04
C MET A 1 -21.16 -2.80 -15.40
N ASN A 2 -21.16 -2.03 -16.50
CA ASN A 2 -20.96 -2.60 -17.81
C ASN A 2 -19.50 -3.02 -17.94
N ALA A 3 -19.24 -4.32 -17.94
CA ALA A 3 -17.87 -4.83 -18.09
C ALA A 3 -17.32 -4.53 -19.47
N PHE A 4 -16.05 -4.24 -19.57
CA PHE A 4 -15.35 -4.24 -20.85
C PHE A 4 -15.51 -5.63 -21.50
N PRO A 5 -15.89 -5.75 -22.77
CA PRO A 5 -16.15 -7.04 -23.39
C PRO A 5 -14.92 -7.94 -23.32
N ALA A 6 -15.11 -9.18 -22.89
CA ALA A 6 -14.05 -10.20 -22.85
C ALA A 6 -13.46 -10.52 -24.26
N THR A 7 -14.16 -10.11 -25.31
CA THR A 7 -13.88 -10.46 -26.71
C THR A 7 -13.21 -9.34 -27.53
N THR A 8 -12.75 -8.24 -26.90
CA THR A 8 -12.00 -7.20 -27.63
C THR A 8 -10.54 -7.62 -27.69
N ASP A 9 -10.17 -8.33 -28.76
CA ASP A 9 -8.78 -8.75 -29.03
C ASP A 9 -7.87 -7.59 -29.45
N SER A 10 -8.39 -6.37 -29.60
CA SER A 10 -7.66 -5.19 -30.04
C SER A 10 -8.21 -3.92 -29.43
N TYR A 11 -7.32 -3.03 -29.03
CA TYR A 11 -7.65 -1.66 -28.60
C TYR A 11 -7.68 -0.66 -29.76
N ASP A 12 -7.28 -1.10 -30.97
CA ASP A 12 -7.15 -0.24 -32.14
C ASP A 12 -8.46 0.43 -32.52
N GLY A 13 -8.42 1.75 -32.69
CA GLY A 13 -9.56 2.57 -33.03
C GLY A 13 -10.56 2.84 -31.89
N LEU A 14 -10.44 2.18 -30.71
CA LEU A 14 -11.32 2.44 -29.57
C LEU A 14 -11.21 3.89 -29.08
N ARG A 15 -12.34 4.52 -28.81
CA ARG A 15 -12.41 5.85 -28.20
C ARG A 15 -12.45 5.68 -26.68
N VAL A 16 -11.35 6.00 -26.02
CA VAL A 16 -11.18 5.75 -24.59
C VAL A 16 -11.07 7.08 -23.83
N THR A 17 -11.70 7.14 -22.66
CA THR A 17 -11.46 8.24 -21.71
C THR A 17 -10.81 7.72 -20.44
N ILE A 18 -9.73 8.34 -20.03
CA ILE A 18 -9.10 8.15 -18.72
C ILE A 18 -9.78 9.12 -17.75
N LEU A 19 -10.57 8.59 -16.82
CA LEU A 19 -11.25 9.36 -15.77
C LEU A 19 -10.37 9.41 -14.51
N GLY A 20 -9.76 10.56 -14.26
CA GLY A 20 -8.78 10.77 -13.22
C GLY A 20 -7.39 10.32 -13.65
N LEU A 21 -6.65 11.19 -14.37
CA LEU A 21 -5.26 10.94 -14.78
C LEU A 21 -4.35 10.72 -13.56
N GLY A 22 -4.56 11.52 -12.52
CA GLY A 22 -3.83 11.45 -11.25
C GLY A 22 -2.34 11.79 -11.35
N ALA A 23 -1.70 11.93 -10.20
CA ALA A 23 -0.27 12.25 -10.08
C ALA A 23 0.63 11.01 -9.84
N PHE A 24 0.04 9.84 -9.52
CA PHE A 24 0.80 8.65 -9.11
C PHE A 24 1.13 7.66 -10.24
N GLY A 25 0.70 7.94 -11.45
CA GLY A 25 1.15 7.23 -12.66
C GLY A 25 0.16 6.23 -13.23
N GLY A 26 -0.74 5.60 -12.51
CA GLY A 26 -1.65 4.57 -13.05
C GLY A 26 -2.49 5.05 -14.23
N GLY A 27 -3.06 6.26 -14.15
CA GLY A 27 -3.81 6.85 -15.27
C GLY A 27 -2.90 7.19 -16.46
N VAL A 28 -1.68 7.65 -16.20
CA VAL A 28 -0.67 7.95 -17.24
C VAL A 28 -0.29 6.68 -17.98
N GLU A 29 0.02 5.59 -17.25
CA GLU A 29 0.42 4.33 -17.89
C GLU A 29 -0.75 3.66 -18.62
N ALA A 30 -1.98 3.77 -18.12
CA ALA A 30 -3.15 3.31 -18.85
C ALA A 30 -3.38 4.11 -20.16
N ALA A 31 -3.19 5.44 -20.12
CA ALA A 31 -3.28 6.29 -21.30
C ALA A 31 -2.23 5.90 -22.36
N ARG A 32 -0.97 5.75 -21.94
CA ARG A 32 0.14 5.33 -22.80
C ARG A 32 -0.11 3.96 -23.40
N PHE A 33 -0.38 2.96 -22.55
CA PHE A 33 -0.64 1.58 -22.96
C PHE A 33 -1.72 1.48 -24.04
N LEU A 34 -2.83 2.19 -23.86
CA LEU A 34 -3.95 2.17 -24.80
C LEU A 34 -3.62 2.92 -26.09
N ALA A 35 -2.96 4.07 -26.01
CA ALA A 35 -2.56 4.84 -27.19
C ALA A 35 -1.54 4.07 -28.07
N GLU A 36 -0.54 3.44 -27.46
CA GLU A 36 0.44 2.61 -28.17
C GLU A 36 -0.19 1.39 -28.85
N ARG A 37 -1.40 0.97 -28.39
CA ARG A 37 -2.21 -0.09 -29.03
C ARG A 37 -3.28 0.43 -29.96
N GLY A 38 -3.18 1.70 -30.41
CA GLY A 38 -4.03 2.31 -31.43
C GLY A 38 -5.34 2.91 -30.92
N ALA A 39 -5.58 2.97 -29.61
CA ALA A 39 -6.77 3.62 -29.07
C ALA A 39 -6.68 5.16 -29.17
N ARG A 40 -7.82 5.81 -29.37
CA ARG A 40 -7.97 7.28 -29.36
C ARG A 40 -8.25 7.73 -27.94
N VAL A 41 -7.20 8.13 -27.23
CA VAL A 41 -7.23 8.40 -25.79
C VAL A 41 -7.56 9.86 -25.50
N THR A 42 -8.58 10.08 -24.67
CA THR A 42 -8.91 11.36 -24.03
C THR A 42 -8.59 11.26 -22.55
N VAL A 43 -8.04 12.32 -21.95
CA VAL A 43 -7.79 12.36 -20.51
C VAL A 43 -8.63 13.45 -19.84
N THR A 44 -9.12 13.17 -18.63
CA THR A 44 -9.86 14.15 -17.82
C THR A 44 -9.53 14.02 -16.35
N ASP A 45 -9.41 15.16 -15.64
CA ASP A 45 -9.13 15.20 -14.20
C ASP A 45 -9.79 16.43 -13.56
N LEU A 46 -10.11 16.32 -12.26
CA LEU A 46 -10.59 17.46 -11.45
C LEU A 46 -9.49 18.49 -11.18
N LYS A 47 -8.24 18.06 -11.17
CA LYS A 47 -7.07 18.93 -11.00
C LYS A 47 -6.85 19.80 -12.24
N SER A 48 -6.23 20.94 -12.02
CA SER A 48 -5.80 21.83 -13.09
C SER A 48 -4.62 21.25 -13.89
N GLU A 49 -4.39 21.77 -15.08
CA GLU A 49 -3.26 21.37 -15.93
C GLU A 49 -1.91 21.59 -15.23
N SER A 50 -1.78 22.70 -14.47
CA SER A 50 -0.57 23.00 -13.70
C SER A 50 -0.27 21.97 -12.61
N GLU A 51 -1.29 21.45 -11.93
CA GLU A 51 -1.14 20.39 -10.93
C GLU A 51 -0.78 19.05 -11.55
N LEU A 52 -1.12 18.83 -12.82
CA LEU A 52 -0.87 17.61 -13.57
C LEU A 52 0.33 17.71 -14.53
N SER A 53 1.11 18.80 -14.47
CA SER A 53 2.21 19.09 -15.39
C SER A 53 3.19 17.92 -15.54
N GLN A 54 3.55 17.23 -14.44
CA GLN A 54 4.43 16.06 -14.49
C GLN A 54 3.77 14.85 -15.18
N SER A 55 2.47 14.64 -14.97
CA SER A 55 1.73 13.57 -15.64
C SER A 55 1.59 13.85 -17.13
N MET A 56 1.37 15.10 -17.50
CA MET A 56 1.30 15.53 -18.90
C MET A 56 2.66 15.50 -19.59
N GLU A 57 3.74 15.86 -18.91
CA GLU A 57 5.10 15.71 -19.45
C GLU A 57 5.43 14.27 -19.82
N ARG A 58 4.94 13.30 -19.04
CA ARG A 58 5.09 11.86 -19.34
C ARG A 58 4.24 11.39 -20.52
N LEU A 59 3.26 12.16 -20.96
CA LEU A 59 2.39 11.88 -22.11
C LEU A 59 2.69 12.79 -23.32
N ARG A 60 3.73 13.63 -23.29
CA ARG A 60 4.03 14.61 -24.33
C ARG A 60 4.26 14.03 -25.73
N ASP A 61 4.69 12.75 -25.79
CA ASP A 61 4.94 11.98 -27.01
C ASP A 61 3.70 11.19 -27.49
N ILE A 62 2.59 11.25 -26.74
CA ILE A 62 1.33 10.58 -27.08
C ILE A 62 0.37 11.57 -27.72
N ASP A 63 -0.18 11.19 -28.88
CA ASP A 63 -1.25 11.95 -29.56
C ASP A 63 -2.60 11.72 -28.86
N LEU A 64 -2.92 12.61 -27.89
CA LEU A 64 -4.17 12.56 -27.15
C LEU A 64 -5.32 13.15 -27.98
N ALA A 65 -6.43 12.42 -28.09
CA ALA A 65 -7.63 12.88 -28.79
C ALA A 65 -8.36 14.06 -28.09
N GLY A 66 -8.04 14.30 -26.81
CA GLY A 66 -8.55 15.43 -26.03
C GLY A 66 -8.04 15.44 -24.59
N THR A 67 -8.03 16.65 -24.00
CA THR A 67 -7.64 16.89 -22.61
C THR A 67 -8.65 17.81 -21.95
N TYR A 68 -9.12 17.45 -20.75
CA TYR A 68 -10.06 18.22 -19.95
C TYR A 68 -9.60 18.26 -18.50
N PHE A 69 -9.21 19.43 -18.00
CA PHE A 69 -8.73 19.64 -16.64
C PHE A 69 -9.61 20.64 -15.89
N GLY A 70 -9.63 20.54 -14.54
CA GLY A 70 -10.49 21.33 -13.67
C GLY A 70 -11.95 20.87 -13.67
N GLY A 71 -12.25 19.67 -14.18
CA GLY A 71 -13.59 19.12 -14.22
C GLY A 71 -13.76 18.01 -15.25
N HIS A 72 -14.94 17.42 -15.25
CA HIS A 72 -15.30 16.31 -16.12
C HIS A 72 -16.50 16.70 -17.01
N PRO A 73 -16.30 17.45 -18.12
CA PRO A 73 -17.39 17.89 -18.98
C PRO A 73 -18.00 16.71 -19.76
N PRO A 74 -19.29 16.76 -20.15
CA PRO A 74 -19.96 15.69 -20.91
C PRO A 74 -19.21 15.30 -22.19
N ASP A 75 -18.57 16.24 -22.87
CA ASP A 75 -17.82 15.98 -24.10
C ASP A 75 -16.65 15.01 -23.90
N ALA A 76 -16.09 14.93 -22.68
CA ALA A 76 -15.06 13.95 -22.34
C ALA A 76 -15.58 12.51 -22.45
N PHE A 77 -16.89 12.29 -22.35
CA PHE A 77 -17.53 10.96 -22.34
C PHE A 77 -18.40 10.70 -23.56
N ALA A 78 -18.69 11.73 -24.36
CA ALA A 78 -19.57 11.60 -25.53
C ALA A 78 -19.02 10.58 -26.55
N LYS A 79 -19.85 9.59 -26.91
CA LYS A 79 -19.53 8.55 -27.91
C LYS A 79 -18.24 7.77 -27.56
N ARG A 80 -18.00 7.46 -26.30
CA ARG A 80 -16.85 6.63 -25.87
C ARG A 80 -17.23 5.15 -25.89
N ASP A 81 -16.24 4.34 -26.20
CA ASP A 81 -16.35 2.88 -26.19
C ASP A 81 -15.94 2.32 -24.82
N LEU A 82 -15.00 3.00 -24.14
CA LEU A 82 -14.44 2.59 -22.86
C LEU A 82 -14.09 3.80 -21.98
N VAL A 83 -14.28 3.67 -20.68
CA VAL A 83 -13.77 4.59 -19.67
C VAL A 83 -12.86 3.82 -18.70
N VAL A 84 -11.60 4.24 -18.59
CA VAL A 84 -10.66 3.76 -17.57
C VAL A 84 -10.83 4.62 -16.33
N VAL A 85 -11.32 4.02 -15.26
CA VAL A 85 -11.68 4.74 -14.03
C VAL A 85 -10.52 4.67 -13.03
N ASN A 86 -10.11 5.81 -12.50
CA ASN A 86 -9.21 5.85 -11.38
C ASN A 86 -9.92 5.29 -10.14
N PRO A 87 -9.34 4.31 -9.41
CA PRO A 87 -9.98 3.68 -8.25
C PRO A 87 -10.37 4.64 -7.10
N ALA A 88 -9.80 5.85 -7.07
CA ALA A 88 -10.21 6.87 -6.10
C ALA A 88 -11.61 7.44 -6.36
N VAL A 89 -12.12 7.35 -7.59
CA VAL A 89 -13.50 7.74 -7.92
C VAL A 89 -14.46 6.76 -7.26
N ARG A 90 -15.46 7.26 -6.54
CA ARG A 90 -16.46 6.39 -5.88
C ARG A 90 -17.40 5.77 -6.90
N PRO A 91 -17.75 4.48 -6.78
CA PRO A 91 -18.67 3.80 -7.71
C PRO A 91 -20.08 4.40 -7.75
N ASP A 92 -20.51 5.04 -6.65
CA ASP A 92 -21.81 5.71 -6.53
C ASP A 92 -21.79 7.17 -7.04
N ALA A 93 -20.66 7.66 -7.54
CA ALA A 93 -20.57 9.01 -8.09
C ALA A 93 -21.56 9.21 -9.26
N ASN A 94 -22.26 10.34 -9.27
CA ASN A 94 -23.26 10.67 -10.30
C ASN A 94 -22.71 10.52 -11.72
N LEU A 95 -21.45 10.89 -11.94
CA LEU A 95 -20.78 10.75 -13.24
C LEU A 95 -20.70 9.30 -13.70
N LEU A 96 -20.31 8.37 -12.80
CA LEU A 96 -20.26 6.94 -13.13
C LEU A 96 -21.64 6.35 -13.37
N GLN A 97 -22.66 6.80 -12.65
CA GLN A 97 -24.05 6.41 -12.90
C GLN A 97 -24.50 6.84 -14.30
N GLN A 98 -24.14 8.05 -14.74
CA GLN A 98 -24.43 8.55 -16.10
C GLN A 98 -23.70 7.70 -17.16
N ILE A 99 -22.40 7.45 -16.98
CA ILE A 99 -21.59 6.59 -17.87
C ILE A 99 -22.22 5.20 -18.02
N HIS A 100 -22.67 4.62 -16.90
CA HIS A 100 -23.35 3.31 -16.93
C HIS A 100 -24.73 3.36 -17.59
N ALA A 101 -25.49 4.45 -17.41
CA ALA A 101 -26.78 4.63 -18.05
C ALA A 101 -26.66 4.73 -19.59
N GLU A 102 -25.57 5.32 -20.08
CA GLU A 102 -25.19 5.38 -21.48
C GLU A 102 -24.61 4.05 -22.01
N LYS A 103 -24.51 3.03 -21.17
CA LYS A 103 -23.95 1.71 -21.47
C LYS A 103 -22.50 1.73 -21.93
N ILE A 104 -21.74 2.76 -21.56
CA ILE A 104 -20.31 2.82 -21.82
C ILE A 104 -19.61 1.79 -20.91
N ALA A 105 -18.70 1.00 -21.48
CA ALA A 105 -17.91 0.05 -20.72
C ALA A 105 -16.93 0.76 -19.78
N THR A 106 -16.69 0.17 -18.61
CA THR A 106 -15.72 0.70 -17.66
C THR A 106 -14.68 -0.35 -17.29
N THR A 107 -13.45 0.09 -17.07
CA THR A 107 -12.32 -0.72 -16.60
C THR A 107 -11.45 0.10 -15.67
N THR A 108 -10.40 -0.50 -15.12
CA THR A 108 -9.36 0.17 -14.35
C THR A 108 -7.98 -0.18 -14.90
N GLU A 109 -6.95 0.56 -14.52
CA GLU A 109 -5.57 0.24 -14.89
C GLU A 109 -5.18 -1.19 -14.50
N ILE A 110 -5.52 -1.59 -13.27
CA ILE A 110 -5.20 -2.95 -12.78
C ILE A 110 -5.97 -4.04 -13.52
N GLU A 111 -7.22 -3.78 -13.95
CA GLU A 111 -7.98 -4.73 -14.76
C GLU A 111 -7.39 -4.85 -16.17
N LEU A 112 -6.93 -3.76 -16.78
CA LEU A 112 -6.20 -3.80 -18.06
C LEU A 112 -4.96 -4.66 -17.94
N PHE A 113 -4.14 -4.45 -16.89
CA PHE A 113 -2.97 -5.27 -16.64
C PHE A 113 -3.31 -6.76 -16.48
N LEU A 114 -4.32 -7.10 -15.67
CA LEU A 114 -4.71 -8.49 -15.41
C LEU A 114 -5.23 -9.22 -16.66
N ARG A 115 -5.80 -8.50 -17.62
CA ARG A 115 -6.25 -9.07 -18.90
C ARG A 115 -5.09 -9.52 -19.79
N GLU A 116 -4.00 -8.76 -19.77
CA GLU A 116 -2.83 -9.01 -20.62
C GLU A 116 -1.83 -9.96 -19.93
N CYS A 117 -1.86 -10.03 -18.60
CA CYS A 117 -0.90 -10.81 -17.82
C CYS A 117 -1.24 -12.31 -17.85
N SER A 118 -0.34 -13.11 -18.43
CA SER A 118 -0.45 -14.58 -18.47
C SER A 118 0.36 -15.29 -17.38
N ALA A 119 1.09 -14.54 -16.54
CA ALA A 119 1.91 -15.08 -15.46
C ALA A 119 1.10 -15.47 -14.23
N THR A 120 1.72 -16.25 -13.32
CA THR A 120 1.13 -16.57 -12.02
C THR A 120 0.98 -15.31 -11.17
N VAL A 121 -0.26 -14.99 -10.75
CA VAL A 121 -0.54 -13.82 -9.93
C VAL A 121 -0.64 -14.19 -8.45
N VAL A 122 0.15 -13.50 -7.64
CA VAL A 122 0.05 -13.44 -6.17
C VAL A 122 -0.57 -12.10 -5.81
N ALA A 123 -1.79 -12.08 -5.32
CA ALA A 123 -2.49 -10.87 -4.92
C ALA A 123 -2.44 -10.70 -3.38
N VAL A 124 -2.07 -9.51 -2.91
CA VAL A 124 -1.95 -9.18 -1.49
C VAL A 124 -2.85 -8.01 -1.14
N THR A 125 -3.78 -8.22 -0.20
CA THR A 125 -4.63 -7.16 0.37
C THR A 125 -4.61 -7.22 1.90
N GLY A 126 -5.35 -6.33 2.54
CA GLY A 126 -5.51 -6.20 3.99
C GLY A 126 -5.67 -4.75 4.41
N SER A 127 -5.89 -4.48 5.66
CA SER A 127 -5.92 -3.11 6.18
C SER A 127 -4.49 -2.57 6.27
N ASN A 128 -3.62 -3.27 6.95
CA ASN A 128 -2.21 -2.92 7.17
C ASN A 128 -1.28 -4.04 6.70
N GLY A 129 0.02 -3.74 6.50
CA GLY A 129 1.05 -4.74 6.16
C GLY A 129 1.10 -5.19 4.71
N LYS A 130 0.19 -4.77 3.84
CA LYS A 130 0.13 -5.14 2.41
C LYS A 130 1.47 -4.97 1.70
N SER A 131 2.00 -3.76 1.72
CA SER A 131 3.24 -3.40 0.99
C SER A 131 4.45 -4.17 1.52
N THR A 132 4.55 -4.33 2.83
CA THR A 132 5.62 -5.10 3.47
C THR A 132 5.54 -6.57 3.04
N THR A 133 4.35 -7.17 3.10
CA THR A 133 4.13 -8.56 2.71
C THR A 133 4.40 -8.77 1.22
N ALA A 134 3.88 -7.91 0.34
CA ALA A 134 4.12 -8.01 -1.10
C ALA A 134 5.61 -7.88 -1.44
N ASN A 135 6.32 -6.92 -0.83
CA ASN A 135 7.75 -6.75 -1.04
C ASN A 135 8.57 -7.93 -0.51
N LEU A 136 8.22 -8.50 0.64
CA LEU A 136 8.85 -9.71 1.17
C LEU A 136 8.66 -10.91 0.23
N ILE A 137 7.43 -11.14 -0.25
CA ILE A 137 7.14 -12.21 -1.22
C ILE A 137 8.02 -12.06 -2.47
N HIS A 138 8.02 -10.85 -3.05
CA HIS A 138 8.84 -10.54 -4.20
C HIS A 138 10.33 -10.76 -3.94
N HIS A 139 10.83 -10.33 -2.77
CA HIS A 139 12.22 -10.51 -2.37
C HIS A 139 12.59 -12.01 -2.24
N PHE A 140 11.76 -12.82 -1.60
CA PHE A 140 11.98 -14.26 -1.44
C PHE A 140 12.04 -14.99 -2.78
N ILE A 141 11.09 -14.66 -3.68
CA ILE A 141 11.04 -15.28 -5.02
C ILE A 141 12.28 -14.89 -5.84
N LYS A 142 12.67 -13.62 -5.83
CA LYS A 142 13.89 -13.18 -6.54
C LYS A 142 15.16 -13.80 -6.00
N TYR A 143 15.26 -13.96 -4.68
CA TYR A 143 16.43 -14.59 -4.05
C TYR A 143 16.59 -16.06 -4.47
N SER A 144 15.50 -16.78 -4.69
CA SER A 144 15.54 -18.15 -5.22
C SER A 144 15.93 -18.26 -6.72
N GLY A 145 16.30 -17.15 -7.37
CA GLY A 145 16.69 -17.08 -8.77
C GLY A 145 15.53 -17.04 -9.77
N ARG A 146 14.27 -16.96 -9.31
CA ARG A 146 13.09 -16.88 -10.20
C ARG A 146 12.79 -15.43 -10.58
N ARG A 147 12.21 -15.24 -11.76
CA ARG A 147 11.75 -13.91 -12.18
C ARG A 147 10.46 -13.54 -11.46
N ALA A 148 10.46 -12.36 -10.86
CA ALA A 148 9.28 -11.82 -10.17
C ALA A 148 9.13 -10.33 -10.44
N HIS A 149 7.89 -9.88 -10.55
CA HIS A 149 7.48 -8.49 -10.78
C HIS A 149 6.62 -8.02 -9.62
N LEU A 150 6.81 -6.78 -9.17
CA LEU A 150 6.06 -6.19 -8.05
C LEU A 150 5.31 -4.95 -8.54
N GLY A 151 4.00 -4.88 -8.32
CA GLY A 151 3.17 -3.76 -8.73
C GLY A 151 1.83 -3.66 -8.04
N GLY A 152 0.87 -3.01 -8.68
CA GLY A 152 -0.45 -2.71 -8.15
C GLY A 152 -0.50 -1.38 -7.39
N ASN A 153 -0.99 -1.38 -6.15
CA ASN A 153 -1.09 -0.17 -5.32
C ASN A 153 0.26 0.28 -4.72
N ILE A 154 1.35 -0.33 -5.12
CA ILE A 154 2.72 -0.08 -4.65
C ILE A 154 3.66 0.07 -5.84
N GLY A 155 4.64 0.96 -5.73
CA GLY A 155 5.66 1.14 -6.77
C GLY A 155 5.12 1.83 -8.02
N THR A 156 5.34 1.19 -9.16
CA THR A 156 4.92 1.65 -10.49
C THR A 156 3.91 0.69 -11.10
N SER A 157 3.11 1.15 -12.05
CA SER A 157 2.26 0.27 -12.87
C SER A 157 3.12 -0.75 -13.63
N LEU A 158 2.61 -1.96 -13.77
CA LEU A 158 3.23 -3.01 -14.58
C LEU A 158 2.74 -3.02 -16.04
N LEU A 159 1.78 -2.17 -16.41
CA LEU A 159 1.32 -2.05 -17.79
C LEU A 159 2.46 -1.82 -18.81
N PRO A 160 3.45 -0.92 -18.54
CA PRO A 160 4.53 -0.68 -19.49
C PRO A 160 5.40 -1.89 -19.81
N VAL A 161 5.43 -2.88 -18.94
CA VAL A 161 6.29 -4.07 -19.06
C VAL A 161 5.49 -5.36 -19.22
N VAL A 162 4.15 -5.27 -19.42
CA VAL A 162 3.29 -6.45 -19.45
C VAL A 162 3.66 -7.45 -20.56
N ASP A 163 4.09 -6.95 -21.70
CA ASP A 163 4.53 -7.78 -22.84
C ASP A 163 5.88 -8.50 -22.58
N GLU A 164 6.65 -8.05 -21.59
CA GLU A 164 7.92 -8.65 -21.18
C GLU A 164 7.76 -9.72 -20.09
N ILE A 165 6.57 -9.81 -19.50
CA ILE A 165 6.25 -10.75 -18.42
C ILE A 165 5.94 -12.12 -19.04
N ALA A 166 6.82 -13.09 -18.77
CA ALA A 166 6.65 -14.44 -19.27
C ALA A 166 5.65 -15.25 -18.45
N THR A 167 5.07 -16.30 -19.03
CA THR A 167 4.08 -17.17 -18.37
C THR A 167 4.60 -17.90 -17.14
N ASP A 168 5.91 -18.13 -17.05
CA ASP A 168 6.59 -18.76 -15.91
C ASP A 168 7.13 -17.76 -14.87
N ASP A 169 6.96 -16.46 -15.13
CA ASP A 169 7.23 -15.41 -14.15
C ASP A 169 6.15 -15.40 -13.02
N ILE A 170 6.46 -14.74 -11.93
CA ILE A 170 5.52 -14.52 -10.84
C ILE A 170 5.26 -13.02 -10.70
N VAL A 171 4.00 -12.63 -10.71
CA VAL A 171 3.57 -11.26 -10.51
C VAL A 171 2.98 -11.11 -9.10
N VAL A 172 3.58 -10.25 -8.29
CA VAL A 172 3.10 -9.92 -6.95
C VAL A 172 2.39 -8.57 -7.00
N LEU A 173 1.09 -8.57 -6.75
CA LEU A 173 0.25 -7.37 -6.78
C LEU A 173 -0.22 -6.98 -5.38
N GLU A 174 0.13 -5.78 -4.92
CA GLU A 174 -0.59 -5.17 -3.82
C GLU A 174 -1.92 -4.60 -4.33
N LEU A 175 -3.04 -5.00 -3.74
CA LEU A 175 -4.37 -4.53 -4.11
C LEU A 175 -5.06 -3.80 -2.96
N SER A 176 -5.45 -2.54 -3.20
CA SER A 176 -6.28 -1.76 -2.30
C SER A 176 -7.73 -2.27 -2.30
N SER A 177 -8.51 -1.91 -1.28
CA SER A 177 -9.95 -2.20 -1.27
C SER A 177 -10.70 -1.47 -2.39
N PHE A 178 -10.20 -0.33 -2.84
CA PHE A 178 -10.76 0.43 -3.94
C PHE A 178 -10.60 -0.31 -5.28
N GLN A 179 -9.38 -0.80 -5.56
CA GLN A 179 -9.11 -1.61 -6.76
C GLN A 179 -9.93 -2.91 -6.75
N LEU A 180 -9.97 -3.62 -5.63
CA LEU A 180 -10.76 -4.85 -5.49
C LEU A 180 -12.27 -4.58 -5.67
N ASN A 181 -12.79 -3.46 -5.17
CA ASN A 181 -14.19 -3.10 -5.38
C ASN A 181 -14.55 -2.96 -6.87
N TYR A 182 -13.64 -2.40 -7.68
CA TYR A 182 -13.82 -2.32 -9.14
C TYR A 182 -13.67 -3.66 -9.85
N LEU A 183 -12.94 -4.61 -9.27
CA LEU A 183 -12.85 -5.99 -9.75
C LEU A 183 -14.05 -6.85 -9.36
N SER A 184 -14.98 -6.34 -8.54
CA SER A 184 -16.19 -7.06 -8.16
C SER A 184 -17.05 -7.41 -9.37
N GLY A 185 -17.39 -8.69 -9.52
CA GLY A 185 -18.14 -9.21 -10.67
C GLY A 185 -17.30 -9.34 -11.96
N ARG A 186 -15.97 -9.21 -11.88
CA ARG A 186 -15.01 -9.52 -12.94
C ARG A 186 -14.41 -10.90 -12.73
N GLU A 187 -13.92 -11.53 -13.77
CA GLU A 187 -13.26 -12.84 -13.72
C GLU A 187 -11.81 -12.72 -13.19
N PHE A 188 -11.66 -12.18 -11.98
CA PHE A 188 -10.37 -12.06 -11.31
C PHE A 188 -10.15 -13.24 -10.36
N ALA A 189 -9.21 -14.12 -10.69
CA ALA A 189 -8.85 -15.31 -9.91
C ALA A 189 -7.33 -15.41 -9.75
N PRO A 190 -6.73 -14.76 -8.74
CA PRO A 190 -5.30 -14.91 -8.50
C PRO A 190 -5.00 -16.33 -7.99
N SER A 191 -3.93 -16.97 -8.48
CA SER A 191 -3.52 -18.30 -8.01
C SER A 191 -3.19 -18.31 -6.53
N HIS A 192 -2.70 -17.19 -6.00
CA HIS A 192 -2.37 -16.98 -4.60
C HIS A 192 -2.99 -15.68 -4.09
N ALA A 193 -3.86 -15.74 -3.10
CA ALA A 193 -4.54 -14.59 -2.52
C ALA A 193 -4.24 -14.45 -1.02
N VAL A 194 -3.73 -13.30 -0.61
CA VAL A 194 -3.32 -13.02 0.78
C VAL A 194 -4.18 -11.90 1.36
N VAL A 195 -4.75 -12.13 2.53
CA VAL A 195 -5.32 -11.08 3.38
C VAL A 195 -4.47 -10.96 4.65
N THR A 196 -3.72 -9.87 4.79
CA THR A 196 -2.79 -9.69 5.93
C THR A 196 -3.51 -9.51 7.26
N ASN A 197 -4.57 -8.71 7.28
CA ASN A 197 -5.46 -8.44 8.43
C ASN A 197 -6.71 -7.69 7.96
N LEU A 198 -7.69 -7.59 8.84
CA LEU A 198 -8.87 -6.75 8.64
C LEU A 198 -9.14 -5.93 9.91
N THR A 199 -8.99 -4.62 9.79
CA THR A 199 -9.41 -3.62 10.78
C THR A 199 -10.20 -2.52 10.06
N PRO A 200 -11.20 -1.89 10.68
CA PRO A 200 -11.96 -0.82 10.05
C PRO A 200 -11.05 0.26 9.46
N ASN A 201 -11.23 0.58 8.18
CA ASN A 201 -10.47 1.60 7.47
C ASN A 201 -11.27 2.08 6.25
N HIS A 202 -11.04 3.33 5.79
CA HIS A 202 -11.69 3.91 4.61
C HIS A 202 -13.23 3.85 4.66
N LEU A 203 -13.81 4.04 5.87
CA LEU A 203 -15.27 3.99 6.04
C LEU A 203 -15.97 5.20 5.41
N ASP A 204 -15.27 6.30 5.23
CA ASP A 204 -15.67 7.46 4.42
C ASP A 204 -15.98 7.10 2.96
N TRP A 205 -15.24 6.13 2.41
CA TRP A 205 -15.42 5.65 1.04
C TRP A 205 -16.35 4.43 0.94
N HIS A 206 -16.20 3.45 1.83
CA HIS A 206 -16.99 2.20 1.80
C HIS A 206 -18.35 2.30 2.51
N GLY A 207 -18.51 3.27 3.41
CA GLY A 207 -19.69 3.45 4.24
C GLY A 207 -19.61 2.70 5.57
N ASP A 208 -19.35 1.41 5.57
CA ASP A 208 -19.23 0.59 6.77
C ASP A 208 -18.16 -0.53 6.67
N THR A 209 -17.88 -1.18 7.79
CA THR A 209 -16.88 -2.28 7.87
C THR A 209 -17.27 -3.49 7.03
N MET A 210 -18.58 -3.78 6.90
CA MET A 210 -19.04 -4.91 6.09
C MET A 210 -18.83 -4.67 4.60
N ALA A 211 -19.09 -3.45 4.10
CA ALA A 211 -18.81 -3.09 2.72
C ALA A 211 -17.30 -3.14 2.42
N TYR A 212 -16.47 -2.66 3.37
CA TYR A 212 -15.01 -2.76 3.28
C TYR A 212 -14.53 -4.22 3.22
N MET A 213 -15.08 -5.11 4.07
CA MET A 213 -14.80 -6.54 4.04
C MET A 213 -15.22 -7.18 2.70
N LYS A 214 -16.44 -6.86 2.22
CA LYS A 214 -16.94 -7.37 0.93
C LYS A 214 -16.06 -6.95 -0.24
N ALA A 215 -15.55 -5.72 -0.23
CA ALA A 215 -14.59 -5.28 -1.25
C ALA A 215 -13.33 -6.15 -1.25
N LYS A 216 -12.81 -6.50 -0.07
CA LYS A 216 -11.63 -7.38 0.04
C LYS A 216 -11.93 -8.85 -0.26
N GLN A 217 -13.16 -9.32 -0.01
CA GLN A 217 -13.60 -10.69 -0.33
C GLN A 217 -13.44 -11.01 -1.83
N VAL A 218 -13.52 -10.00 -2.69
CA VAL A 218 -13.35 -10.15 -4.14
C VAL A 218 -12.07 -10.89 -4.54
N ILE A 219 -11.01 -10.79 -3.73
CA ILE A 219 -9.73 -11.46 -3.98
C ILE A 219 -9.85 -13.00 -4.02
N PHE A 220 -10.92 -13.56 -3.39
CA PHE A 220 -11.19 -15.01 -3.29
C PHE A 220 -12.36 -15.47 -4.17
N ASP A 221 -13.20 -14.55 -4.67
CA ASP A 221 -14.53 -14.88 -5.21
C ASP A 221 -14.49 -15.83 -6.42
N HIS A 222 -13.48 -15.72 -7.26
CA HIS A 222 -13.30 -16.55 -8.45
C HIS A 222 -12.21 -17.61 -8.31
N GLN A 223 -11.57 -17.72 -7.15
CA GLN A 223 -10.61 -18.80 -6.91
C GLN A 223 -11.27 -20.20 -6.96
N SER A 224 -10.50 -21.19 -7.41
CA SER A 224 -10.85 -22.59 -7.55
C SER A 224 -10.12 -23.46 -6.50
N ARG A 225 -10.38 -24.76 -6.51
CA ARG A 225 -9.69 -25.72 -5.61
C ARG A 225 -8.19 -25.85 -5.90
N GLY A 226 -7.71 -25.43 -7.07
CA GLY A 226 -6.30 -25.42 -7.43
C GLY A 226 -5.53 -24.24 -6.87
N ASP A 227 -6.24 -23.19 -6.43
CA ASP A 227 -5.66 -21.94 -5.95
C ASP A 227 -5.46 -21.96 -4.42
N PHE A 228 -4.77 -20.93 -3.91
CA PHE A 228 -4.40 -20.81 -2.50
C PHE A 228 -4.90 -19.49 -1.89
N ALA A 229 -5.52 -19.60 -0.71
CA ALA A 229 -5.89 -18.46 0.14
C ALA A 229 -5.04 -18.47 1.40
N TYR A 230 -4.44 -17.33 1.73
CA TYR A 230 -3.59 -17.16 2.91
C TYR A 230 -4.23 -16.18 3.87
N LEU A 231 -4.48 -16.62 5.08
CA LEU A 231 -5.21 -15.87 6.11
C LEU A 231 -4.47 -15.92 7.45
N PRO A 232 -4.58 -14.82 8.26
CA PRO A 232 -4.20 -14.90 9.67
C PRO A 232 -4.91 -16.07 10.37
N ASP A 233 -4.27 -16.68 11.35
CA ASP A 233 -4.82 -17.73 12.20
C ASP A 233 -6.12 -17.32 12.91
N SER A 234 -6.24 -16.03 13.26
CA SER A 234 -7.42 -15.43 13.89
C SER A 234 -8.64 -15.24 12.96
N HIS A 235 -8.48 -15.47 11.63
CA HIS A 235 -9.56 -15.29 10.67
C HIS A 235 -10.25 -16.62 10.38
N GLU A 236 -11.56 -16.60 10.33
CA GLU A 236 -12.37 -17.79 10.03
C GLU A 236 -12.75 -17.89 8.54
N THR A 237 -13.11 -19.09 8.12
CA THR A 237 -13.67 -19.35 6.80
C THR A 237 -15.06 -19.95 6.91
N GLY A 238 -15.97 -19.60 6.00
CA GLY A 238 -17.35 -20.06 6.00
C GLY A 238 -17.99 -20.02 4.62
N THR A 239 -19.31 -20.21 4.59
CA THR A 239 -20.10 -20.18 3.36
C THR A 239 -20.45 -18.78 2.88
N THR A 240 -20.40 -17.79 3.77
CA THR A 240 -20.75 -16.39 3.50
C THR A 240 -19.70 -15.45 4.05
N SER A 241 -19.41 -14.36 3.31
CA SER A 241 -18.57 -13.27 3.80
C SER A 241 -19.34 -12.46 4.83
N THR A 242 -18.91 -12.50 6.07
CA THR A 242 -19.55 -11.78 7.19
C THR A 242 -18.55 -11.50 8.32
N LEU A 243 -18.96 -10.67 9.27
CA LEU A 243 -18.29 -10.50 10.55
C LEU A 243 -19.16 -11.11 11.63
N VAL A 244 -18.58 -11.95 12.49
CA VAL A 244 -19.21 -12.49 13.69
C VAL A 244 -18.35 -12.08 14.88
N ASP A 245 -18.94 -11.36 15.83
CA ASP A 245 -18.23 -10.81 17.00
C ASP A 245 -16.96 -10.01 16.63
N GLY A 246 -16.99 -9.34 15.46
CA GLY A 246 -15.86 -8.58 14.91
C GLY A 246 -14.80 -9.42 14.19
N ILE A 247 -14.96 -10.72 14.16
CA ILE A 247 -14.02 -11.65 13.46
C ILE A 247 -14.48 -11.82 12.01
N PRO A 248 -13.60 -11.62 11.01
CA PRO A 248 -13.95 -11.82 9.61
C PRO A 248 -14.12 -13.31 9.29
N ILE A 249 -15.23 -13.64 8.64
CA ILE A 249 -15.48 -14.97 8.07
C ILE A 249 -15.41 -14.86 6.55
N TRP A 250 -14.37 -15.47 5.96
CA TRP A 250 -14.12 -15.41 4.53
C TRP A 250 -14.77 -16.56 3.78
N ARG A 251 -15.45 -16.27 2.69
CA ARG A 251 -15.95 -17.28 1.76
C ARG A 251 -14.82 -17.74 0.84
N ILE A 252 -14.32 -18.97 1.04
CA ILE A 252 -13.17 -19.51 0.33
C ILE A 252 -13.52 -20.86 -0.30
N ARG A 253 -13.13 -21.05 -1.57
CA ARG A 253 -13.24 -22.32 -2.30
C ARG A 253 -11.87 -22.97 -2.54
N SER A 254 -10.82 -22.19 -2.49
CA SER A 254 -9.43 -22.56 -2.65
C SER A 254 -8.87 -23.25 -1.40
N GLN A 255 -7.61 -23.68 -1.47
CA GLN A 255 -6.91 -24.27 -0.33
C GLN A 255 -6.52 -23.15 0.65
N ALA A 256 -7.07 -23.18 1.86
CA ALA A 256 -6.73 -22.21 2.91
C ALA A 256 -5.45 -22.64 3.64
N LEU A 257 -4.51 -21.68 3.76
CA LEU A 257 -3.32 -21.80 4.59
C LEU A 257 -3.34 -20.70 5.65
N ARG A 258 -2.77 -20.99 6.81
CA ARG A 258 -2.71 -20.06 7.94
C ARG A 258 -1.32 -19.48 8.12
N PHE A 259 -1.26 -18.30 8.67
CA PHE A 259 -0.02 -17.70 9.13
C PHE A 259 -0.26 -16.89 10.39
N GLY A 260 0.74 -16.82 11.25
CA GLY A 260 0.57 -16.11 12.52
C GLY A 260 1.81 -16.10 13.39
N ILE A 261 1.60 -15.71 14.65
CA ILE A 261 2.59 -15.75 15.73
C ILE A 261 2.08 -16.74 16.78
N GLY A 262 2.91 -17.67 17.17
CA GLY A 262 2.51 -18.86 17.92
C GLY A 262 1.95 -19.95 17.01
N ASP A 263 2.25 -21.20 17.33
CA ASP A 263 1.83 -22.34 16.53
C ASP A 263 0.39 -22.74 16.83
N CYS A 264 -0.52 -22.61 15.87
CA CYS A 264 -1.91 -23.01 15.98
C CYS A 264 -2.19 -24.45 15.53
N GLY A 265 -1.17 -25.21 15.09
CA GLY A 265 -1.33 -26.59 14.63
C GLY A 265 -1.92 -26.77 13.22
N GLU A 266 -2.26 -25.69 12.53
CA GLU A 266 -2.84 -25.72 11.19
C GLU A 266 -1.78 -25.73 10.07
N HIS A 267 -2.23 -25.95 8.82
CA HIS A 267 -1.36 -25.86 7.65
C HIS A 267 -0.97 -24.40 7.37
N GLY A 268 0.31 -24.14 7.25
CA GLY A 268 0.77 -22.79 6.98
C GLY A 268 2.18 -22.53 7.49
N VAL A 269 2.43 -21.26 7.83
CA VAL A 269 3.71 -20.81 8.39
C VAL A 269 3.49 -19.93 9.61
N PHE A 270 4.15 -20.29 10.71
CA PHE A 270 4.01 -19.62 11.98
C PHE A 270 5.39 -19.18 12.52
N ALA A 271 5.44 -18.00 13.12
CA ALA A 271 6.60 -17.58 13.88
C ALA A 271 6.44 -18.01 15.34
N ASP A 272 7.23 -18.98 15.78
CA ASP A 272 7.17 -19.53 17.12
C ASP A 272 8.57 -19.75 17.69
N ASP A 273 8.79 -19.36 18.95
CA ASP A 273 10.05 -19.48 19.68
C ASP A 273 11.31 -19.14 18.85
N GLY A 274 11.27 -18.02 18.12
CA GLY A 274 12.40 -17.56 17.29
C GLY A 274 12.63 -18.37 16.01
N HIS A 275 11.65 -19.18 15.57
CA HIS A 275 11.69 -19.95 14.35
C HIS A 275 10.51 -19.60 13.45
N LEU A 276 10.65 -19.83 12.14
CA LEU A 276 9.55 -20.00 11.21
C LEU A 276 9.26 -21.49 11.07
N VAL A 277 8.07 -21.90 11.46
CA VAL A 277 7.59 -23.27 11.38
C VAL A 277 6.72 -23.41 10.14
N PHE A 278 7.13 -24.26 9.21
CA PHE A 278 6.42 -24.56 7.96
C PHE A 278 5.72 -25.89 8.12
N ARG A 279 4.40 -25.88 8.14
CA ARG A 279 3.60 -27.09 8.37
C ARG A 279 2.70 -27.41 7.18
N SER A 280 2.84 -28.65 6.68
CA SER A 280 1.92 -29.24 5.72
C SER A 280 1.14 -30.42 6.36
N THR A 281 0.31 -31.11 5.58
CA THR A 281 -0.38 -32.36 6.04
C THR A 281 0.57 -33.49 6.41
N THR A 282 1.78 -33.48 5.87
CA THR A 282 2.70 -34.62 5.94
C THR A 282 4.08 -34.27 6.49
N THR A 283 4.45 -33.00 6.49
CA THR A 283 5.79 -32.53 6.88
C THR A 283 5.69 -31.29 7.77
N GLU A 284 6.69 -31.16 8.62
CA GLU A 284 6.95 -29.97 9.42
C GLU A 284 8.44 -29.66 9.31
N ASP A 285 8.77 -28.45 8.86
CA ASP A 285 10.11 -27.91 8.81
C ASP A 285 10.18 -26.64 9.66
N ALA A 286 11.28 -26.44 10.36
CA ALA A 286 11.50 -25.22 11.15
C ALA A 286 12.86 -24.63 10.85
N VAL A 287 12.88 -23.33 10.56
CA VAL A 287 14.11 -22.58 10.32
C VAL A 287 14.22 -21.44 11.33
N ARG A 288 15.45 -21.13 11.76
CA ARG A 288 15.66 -20.04 12.70
C ARG A 288 15.29 -18.70 12.09
N LEU A 289 14.34 -18.02 12.73
CA LEU A 289 13.95 -16.67 12.35
C LEU A 289 15.01 -15.66 12.81
N GLN A 290 15.63 -15.00 11.84
CA GLN A 290 16.45 -13.82 12.07
C GLN A 290 15.68 -12.61 11.55
N GLN A 291 14.84 -12.03 12.40
CA GLN A 291 14.08 -10.85 12.01
C GLN A 291 15.04 -9.72 11.60
N PRO A 292 14.93 -9.19 10.38
CA PRO A 292 15.78 -8.09 9.93
C PRO A 292 15.61 -6.87 10.82
N THR A 293 16.72 -6.18 11.11
CA THR A 293 16.68 -4.91 11.86
C THR A 293 15.89 -3.81 11.11
N THR A 294 15.69 -4.00 9.81
CA THR A 294 14.89 -3.16 8.93
C THR A 294 13.37 -3.46 9.01
N LEU A 295 12.97 -4.51 9.73
CA LEU A 295 11.59 -4.93 9.95
C LEU A 295 11.29 -5.09 11.46
N PRO A 296 11.36 -4.03 12.27
CA PRO A 296 11.09 -4.14 13.70
C PRO A 296 9.58 -4.37 13.97
N GLY A 297 9.27 -4.95 15.13
CA GLY A 297 7.92 -5.10 15.65
C GLY A 297 7.22 -6.43 15.29
N GLN A 298 6.31 -6.86 16.17
CA GLN A 298 5.58 -8.13 16.04
C GLN A 298 4.69 -8.18 14.80
N HIS A 299 4.07 -7.05 14.41
CA HIS A 299 3.26 -7.00 13.19
C HIS A 299 4.08 -7.32 11.93
N ASN A 300 5.38 -6.99 11.92
CA ASN A 300 6.27 -7.36 10.82
C ASN A 300 6.67 -8.84 10.87
N VAL A 301 6.70 -9.45 12.05
CA VAL A 301 6.83 -10.92 12.17
C VAL A 301 5.63 -11.62 11.53
N GLN A 302 4.42 -11.12 11.74
CA GLN A 302 3.22 -11.66 11.10
C GLN A 302 3.24 -11.46 9.56
N ASN A 303 3.64 -10.27 9.08
CA ASN A 303 3.82 -10.02 7.64
C ASN A 303 4.87 -10.96 7.03
N LEU A 304 5.92 -11.26 7.77
CA LEU A 304 6.99 -12.15 7.36
C LEU A 304 6.49 -13.61 7.29
N ALA A 305 5.71 -14.08 8.27
CA ALA A 305 5.09 -15.39 8.24
C ALA A 305 4.13 -15.54 7.04
N ALA A 306 3.31 -14.51 6.76
CA ALA A 306 2.45 -14.46 5.57
C ALA A 306 3.25 -14.59 4.28
N ALA A 307 4.32 -13.78 4.14
CA ALA A 307 5.16 -13.79 2.95
C ALA A 307 5.91 -15.11 2.78
N ALA A 308 6.43 -15.67 3.86
CA ALA A 308 7.10 -16.98 3.86
C ALA A 308 6.15 -18.11 3.45
N CYS A 309 4.89 -18.05 3.90
CA CYS A 309 3.87 -19.03 3.54
C CYS A 309 3.59 -19.03 2.02
N VAL A 310 3.47 -17.85 1.41
CA VAL A 310 3.33 -17.72 -0.04
C VAL A 310 4.58 -18.20 -0.77
N ALA A 311 5.77 -17.69 -0.38
CA ALA A 311 7.03 -18.05 -1.01
C ALA A 311 7.27 -19.57 -0.99
N TRP A 312 7.01 -20.21 0.12
CA TRP A 312 7.07 -21.68 0.26
C TRP A 312 6.14 -22.37 -0.72
N LYS A 313 4.90 -21.92 -0.86
CA LYS A 313 3.91 -22.52 -1.78
C LYS A 313 4.27 -22.32 -3.26
N VAL A 314 4.94 -21.22 -3.61
CA VAL A 314 5.47 -21.05 -4.97
C VAL A 314 6.82 -21.73 -5.18
N GLY A 315 7.34 -22.48 -4.20
CA GLY A 315 8.48 -23.38 -4.32
C GLY A 315 9.83 -22.83 -3.83
N VAL A 316 9.82 -21.74 -3.05
CA VAL A 316 11.04 -21.29 -2.34
C VAL A 316 11.24 -22.14 -1.09
N LEU A 317 12.45 -22.65 -0.89
CA LEU A 317 12.75 -23.53 0.24
C LEU A 317 12.83 -22.74 1.57
N PRO A 318 12.45 -23.36 2.71
CA PRO A 318 12.55 -22.72 4.03
C PRO A 318 13.94 -22.13 4.34
N ASP A 319 15.02 -22.85 4.02
CA ASP A 319 16.38 -22.38 4.24
C ASP A 319 16.74 -21.16 3.34
N GLU A 320 16.23 -21.09 2.13
CA GLU A 320 16.40 -19.94 1.23
C GLU A 320 15.69 -18.72 1.79
N ILE A 321 14.46 -18.89 2.31
CA ILE A 321 13.69 -17.84 2.99
C ILE A 321 14.48 -17.29 4.17
N ALA A 322 15.00 -18.17 5.04
CA ALA A 322 15.80 -17.76 6.19
C ALA A 322 17.10 -17.06 5.80
N ALA A 323 17.78 -17.55 4.76
CA ALA A 323 19.03 -16.97 4.28
C ALA A 323 18.83 -15.56 3.70
N CYS A 324 17.78 -15.37 2.89
CA CYS A 324 17.57 -14.10 2.21
C CYS A 324 17.11 -12.97 3.15
N LEU A 325 16.57 -13.27 4.33
CA LEU A 325 16.22 -12.28 5.34
C LEU A 325 17.42 -11.44 5.81
N LYS A 326 18.64 -11.99 5.72
CA LYS A 326 19.87 -11.28 6.07
C LYS A 326 20.16 -10.09 5.13
N SER A 327 19.73 -10.18 3.90
CA SER A 327 19.90 -9.16 2.85
C SER A 327 18.68 -8.27 2.64
N TYR A 328 17.58 -8.53 3.37
CA TYR A 328 16.35 -7.81 3.17
C TYR A 328 16.48 -6.33 3.54
N GLN A 329 16.04 -5.48 2.65
CA GLN A 329 15.88 -4.04 2.86
C GLN A 329 14.40 -3.69 2.88
N SER A 330 13.98 -2.88 3.85
CA SER A 330 12.60 -2.37 3.88
C SER A 330 12.30 -1.52 2.64
N LEU A 331 11.01 -1.36 2.34
CA LEU A 331 10.60 -0.41 1.32
C LEU A 331 11.07 1.00 1.69
N PRO A 332 11.54 1.80 0.73
CA PRO A 332 11.86 3.20 0.97
C PRO A 332 10.70 3.93 1.66
N HIS A 333 11.03 4.81 2.59
CA HIS A 333 10.08 5.66 3.34
C HIS A 333 9.09 4.90 4.24
N ARG A 334 9.29 3.60 4.52
CA ARG A 334 8.44 2.78 5.41
C ARG A 334 9.25 2.20 6.56
N LEU A 335 9.26 2.91 7.70
CA LEU A 335 10.12 2.61 8.85
C LEU A 335 11.55 2.23 8.42
N GLU A 336 12.03 2.91 7.39
CA GLU A 336 13.33 2.69 6.77
C GLU A 336 14.43 3.23 7.68
N LEU A 337 15.35 2.37 8.14
CA LEU A 337 16.54 2.81 8.85
C LEU A 337 17.50 3.46 7.84
N VAL A 338 17.49 4.78 7.76
CA VAL A 338 18.26 5.53 6.73
C VAL A 338 19.68 5.88 7.16
N ALA A 339 19.90 6.03 8.47
CA ALA A 339 21.23 6.31 9.03
C ALA A 339 21.28 5.89 10.51
N LYS A 340 22.47 5.52 11.00
CA LYS A 340 22.74 5.23 12.42
C LYS A 340 24.20 5.42 12.78
N ASN A 341 24.46 5.77 14.05
CA ASN A 341 25.76 5.67 14.70
C ASN A 341 25.61 5.05 16.11
N SER A 342 26.61 5.18 16.96
CA SER A 342 26.56 4.70 18.35
C SER A 342 25.55 5.45 19.23
N SER A 343 25.16 6.67 18.84
CA SER A 343 24.32 7.56 19.65
C SER A 343 22.87 7.65 19.16
N LEU A 344 22.60 7.63 17.86
CA LEU A 344 21.27 7.85 17.31
C LEU A 344 20.95 6.90 16.14
N ARG A 345 19.67 6.64 15.96
CA ARG A 345 19.09 5.93 14.81
C ARG A 345 18.05 6.82 14.15
N PHE A 346 18.05 6.87 12.82
CA PHE A 346 17.15 7.69 12.03
C PHE A 346 16.24 6.80 11.19
N TYR A 347 14.94 6.89 11.44
CA TYR A 347 13.93 6.13 10.68
C TYR A 347 13.09 7.06 9.83
N ASN A 348 13.01 6.74 8.54
CA ASN A 348 12.14 7.40 7.57
C ASN A 348 10.86 6.57 7.40
N ASP A 349 9.74 7.15 7.80
CA ASP A 349 8.40 6.59 7.67
C ASP A 349 7.46 7.58 6.98
N SER A 350 8.00 8.34 6.02
CA SER A 350 7.29 9.42 5.32
C SER A 350 6.03 8.96 4.58
N VAL A 351 5.92 7.66 4.25
CA VAL A 351 4.71 7.06 3.67
C VAL A 351 3.53 7.03 4.64
N SER A 352 3.77 7.17 5.94
CA SER A 352 2.74 7.22 6.98
C SER A 352 2.01 8.55 6.95
N THR A 353 0.98 8.63 6.10
CA THR A 353 0.17 9.83 5.86
C THR A 353 -1.20 9.79 6.57
N THR A 354 -1.38 8.86 7.50
CA THR A 354 -2.58 8.74 8.34
C THR A 354 -2.21 8.64 9.83
N PRO A 355 -3.06 9.14 10.74
CA PRO A 355 -2.85 9.07 12.18
C PRO A 355 -2.51 7.66 12.69
N GLU A 356 -3.24 6.64 12.25
CA GLU A 356 -3.10 5.25 12.69
C GLU A 356 -1.73 4.67 12.32
N SER A 357 -1.16 5.10 11.19
CA SER A 357 0.16 4.66 10.77
C SER A 357 1.27 5.19 11.69
N VAL A 358 1.15 6.43 12.15
CA VAL A 358 2.10 7.01 13.14
C VAL A 358 2.02 6.29 14.48
N VAL A 359 0.79 6.00 14.94
CA VAL A 359 0.58 5.22 16.17
C VAL A 359 1.27 3.85 16.07
N ALA A 360 1.13 3.17 14.93
CA ALA A 360 1.80 1.90 14.69
C ALA A 360 3.34 2.05 14.69
N ALA A 361 3.86 3.13 14.09
CA ALA A 361 5.29 3.42 14.04
C ALA A 361 5.85 3.71 15.45
N LEU A 362 5.17 4.52 16.26
CA LEU A 362 5.54 4.81 17.64
C LEU A 362 5.57 3.54 18.52
N LYS A 363 4.55 2.68 18.39
CA LYS A 363 4.50 1.39 19.08
C LYS A 363 5.65 0.48 18.66
N THR A 364 6.06 0.53 17.41
CA THR A 364 7.15 -0.27 16.85
C THR A 364 8.52 0.19 17.30
N CYS A 365 8.78 1.50 17.27
CA CYS A 365 10.08 2.08 17.61
C CYS A 365 10.37 1.99 19.12
N GLY A 366 9.33 2.05 19.96
CA GLY A 366 9.49 2.13 21.41
C GLY A 366 10.13 3.44 21.86
N ARG A 367 10.57 3.51 23.12
CA ARG A 367 11.23 4.69 23.70
C ARG A 367 12.73 4.48 23.88
N PRO A 368 13.53 5.55 23.86
CA PRO A 368 13.19 6.96 23.58
C PRO A 368 13.07 7.25 22.08
N VAL A 369 11.98 7.90 21.67
CA VAL A 369 11.74 8.30 20.29
C VAL A 369 11.36 9.78 20.20
N VAL A 370 12.06 10.54 19.37
CA VAL A 370 11.70 11.91 18.97
C VAL A 370 11.02 11.85 17.61
N LEU A 371 9.78 12.33 17.54
CA LEU A 371 8.92 12.26 16.39
C LEU A 371 8.95 13.57 15.60
N ILE A 372 9.04 13.50 14.27
CA ILE A 372 8.70 14.60 13.37
C ILE A 372 7.33 14.25 12.74
N ALA A 373 6.30 15.08 13.01
CA ALA A 373 4.92 14.84 12.58
C ALA A 373 4.23 16.11 12.06
N GLY A 374 3.15 15.92 11.27
CA GLY A 374 2.38 16.99 10.66
C GLY A 374 2.55 17.07 9.16
N GLY A 375 1.89 18.02 8.52
CA GLY A 375 1.85 18.23 7.07
C GLY A 375 0.51 18.84 6.65
N ALA A 376 0.11 18.62 5.39
CA ALA A 376 -1.12 19.14 4.83
C ALA A 376 -2.36 18.57 5.54
N ASP A 377 -3.35 19.43 5.78
CA ASP A 377 -4.62 19.05 6.39
C ASP A 377 -5.50 18.27 5.38
N LYS A 378 -6.04 17.15 5.82
CA LYS A 378 -7.01 16.32 5.08
C LYS A 378 -8.42 16.37 5.70
N GLY A 379 -8.65 17.22 6.69
CA GLY A 379 -9.91 17.27 7.45
C GLY A 379 -10.14 16.03 8.32
N VAL A 380 -9.08 15.30 8.69
CA VAL A 380 -9.16 14.11 9.55
C VAL A 380 -8.89 14.51 11.00
N SER A 381 -9.64 13.96 11.95
CA SER A 381 -9.39 14.21 13.38
C SER A 381 -8.00 13.72 13.79
N LEU A 382 -7.22 14.59 14.41
CA LEU A 382 -5.88 14.31 14.93
C LEU A 382 -5.87 14.05 16.45
N ALA A 383 -7.04 14.04 17.10
CA ALA A 383 -7.15 13.96 18.56
C ALA A 383 -6.56 12.68 19.15
N GLU A 384 -6.79 11.52 18.51
CA GLU A 384 -6.24 10.24 18.97
C GLU A 384 -4.73 10.18 18.74
N LEU A 385 -4.25 10.71 17.61
CA LEU A 385 -2.81 10.83 17.34
C LEU A 385 -2.12 11.70 18.40
N ALA A 386 -2.72 12.82 18.77
CA ALA A 386 -2.17 13.72 19.80
C ALA A 386 -2.00 13.02 21.15
N LYS A 387 -2.97 12.20 21.57
CA LYS A 387 -2.87 11.38 22.80
C LYS A 387 -1.72 10.36 22.72
N GLU A 388 -1.67 9.60 21.65
CA GLU A 388 -0.62 8.58 21.48
C GLU A 388 0.79 9.20 21.38
N ILE A 389 0.92 10.40 20.80
CA ILE A 389 2.17 11.19 20.84
C ILE A 389 2.52 11.57 22.27
N ALA A 390 1.57 12.15 23.01
CA ALA A 390 1.76 12.56 24.41
C ALA A 390 2.22 11.40 25.31
N GLU A 391 1.69 10.19 25.08
CA GLU A 391 2.03 9.00 25.85
C GLU A 391 3.36 8.37 25.45
N ARG A 392 3.74 8.38 24.15
CA ARG A 392 4.80 7.53 23.61
C ARG A 392 6.06 8.25 23.17
N ALA A 393 5.94 9.49 22.71
CA ALA A 393 7.11 10.25 22.28
C ALA A 393 7.93 10.76 23.48
N SER A 394 9.23 10.89 23.31
CA SER A 394 10.14 11.55 24.26
C SER A 394 10.32 13.03 23.92
N GLY A 395 10.03 13.41 22.69
CA GLY A 395 10.00 14.76 22.15
C GLY A 395 9.28 14.76 20.82
N VAL A 396 8.78 15.89 20.38
CA VAL A 396 8.10 16.01 19.10
C VAL A 396 8.41 17.34 18.42
N VAL A 397 8.64 17.27 17.11
CA VAL A 397 8.77 18.45 16.25
C VAL A 397 7.65 18.42 15.22
N LEU A 398 6.83 19.43 15.22
CA LEU A 398 5.65 19.55 14.37
C LEU A 398 5.93 20.40 13.14
N ILE A 399 5.41 19.96 11.98
CA ILE A 399 5.65 20.56 10.67
C ILE A 399 4.34 20.80 9.91
N GLY A 400 4.34 21.72 8.98
CA GLY A 400 3.26 21.94 8.01
C GLY A 400 1.99 22.56 8.58
N GLU A 401 0.91 22.50 7.78
CA GLU A 401 -0.37 23.16 8.09
C GLU A 401 -1.00 22.67 9.40
N THR A 402 -0.87 21.38 9.73
CA THR A 402 -1.49 20.79 10.92
C THR A 402 -0.67 20.96 12.20
N ALA A 403 0.48 21.63 12.15
CA ALA A 403 1.41 21.73 13.29
C ALA A 403 0.78 22.35 14.55
N LEU A 404 0.03 23.44 14.41
CA LEU A 404 -0.58 24.14 15.54
C LEU A 404 -1.74 23.35 16.16
N ASP A 405 -2.54 22.67 15.34
CA ASP A 405 -3.65 21.84 15.81
C ASP A 405 -3.13 20.61 16.57
N LEU A 406 -2.10 19.94 16.04
CA LEU A 406 -1.41 18.86 16.75
C LEU A 406 -0.78 19.33 18.05
N LYS A 407 -0.12 20.49 18.05
CA LYS A 407 0.47 21.07 19.27
C LYS A 407 -0.61 21.24 20.35
N THR A 408 -1.72 21.90 20.01
CA THR A 408 -2.83 22.14 20.94
C THR A 408 -3.40 20.81 21.46
N GLY A 409 -3.60 19.82 20.57
CA GLY A 409 -4.09 18.50 20.95
C GLY A 409 -3.14 17.75 21.89
N ILE A 410 -1.83 17.82 21.65
CA ILE A 410 -0.81 17.18 22.49
C ILE A 410 -0.75 17.87 23.86
N GLU A 411 -0.72 19.20 23.91
CA GLU A 411 -0.70 19.97 25.16
C GLU A 411 -1.93 19.68 26.01
N LEU A 412 -3.11 19.58 25.40
CA LEU A 412 -4.34 19.16 26.08
C LEU A 412 -4.27 17.73 26.63
N ALA A 413 -3.64 16.81 25.86
CA ALA A 413 -3.50 15.42 26.29
C ALA A 413 -2.46 15.24 27.41
N ILE A 414 -1.42 16.07 27.46
CA ILE A 414 -0.41 16.09 28.51
C ILE A 414 -1.00 16.58 29.84
N GLY A 415 -1.80 17.65 29.80
CA GLY A 415 -2.33 18.31 31.00
C GLY A 415 -1.20 18.65 31.99
N ASP A 416 -1.43 18.39 33.28
CA ASP A 416 -0.45 18.63 34.37
C ASP A 416 0.51 17.45 34.58
N SER A 417 0.43 16.38 33.77
CA SER A 417 1.11 15.10 34.05
C SER A 417 2.56 15.03 33.53
N GLY A 418 3.01 16.06 32.80
CA GLY A 418 4.30 16.05 32.09
C GLY A 418 4.26 15.16 30.84
N GLY A 419 4.96 15.55 29.80
CA GLY A 419 4.96 14.86 28.50
C GLY A 419 6.19 15.20 27.66
N PRO A 420 6.15 14.93 26.33
CA PRO A 420 7.24 15.27 25.43
C PRO A 420 7.41 16.80 25.28
N ASP A 421 8.63 17.25 25.07
CA ASP A 421 8.88 18.62 24.61
C ASP A 421 8.31 18.79 23.18
N VAL A 422 7.47 19.84 22.98
CA VAL A 422 6.78 20.07 21.72
C VAL A 422 7.33 21.33 21.04
N HIS A 423 7.91 21.15 19.88
CA HIS A 423 8.42 22.20 19.02
C HIS A 423 7.64 22.32 17.71
N VAL A 424 7.66 23.49 17.09
CA VAL A 424 7.13 23.72 15.74
C VAL A 424 8.27 24.23 14.89
N ALA A 425 8.43 23.69 13.69
CA ALA A 425 9.44 24.09 12.73
C ALA A 425 8.81 24.65 11.46
N GLU A 426 9.55 25.56 10.79
CA GLU A 426 9.12 26.22 9.57
C GLU A 426 9.60 25.53 8.28
N ASP A 427 10.58 24.61 8.41
CA ASP A 427 11.08 23.78 7.31
C ASP A 427 11.66 22.44 7.82
N MET A 428 11.96 21.52 6.91
CA MET A 428 12.49 20.20 7.27
C MET A 428 13.93 20.25 7.84
N PRO A 429 14.86 21.08 7.36
CA PRO A 429 16.18 21.24 7.99
C PRO A 429 16.10 21.68 9.45
N THR A 430 15.24 22.65 9.76
CA THR A 430 14.99 23.13 11.12
C THR A 430 14.35 22.02 11.97
N ALA A 431 13.33 21.33 11.44
CA ALA A 431 12.69 20.21 12.11
C ALA A 431 13.69 19.08 12.46
N PHE A 432 14.54 18.73 11.51
CA PHE A 432 15.56 17.72 11.70
C PHE A 432 16.56 18.13 12.81
N SER A 433 17.04 19.38 12.76
CA SER A 433 18.02 19.89 13.73
C SER A 433 17.44 19.93 15.15
N GLN A 434 16.19 20.35 15.31
CA GLN A 434 15.48 20.35 16.59
C GLN A 434 15.28 18.92 17.10
N ALA A 435 14.87 17.98 16.23
CA ALA A 435 14.65 16.60 16.60
C ALA A 435 15.93 15.91 17.06
N VAL A 436 17.06 16.20 16.41
CA VAL A 436 18.38 15.69 16.84
C VAL A 436 18.78 16.26 18.22
N ALA A 437 18.51 17.55 18.45
CA ALA A 437 18.84 18.19 19.73
C ALA A 437 18.01 17.64 20.91
N LEU A 438 16.76 17.23 20.64
CA LEU A 438 15.87 16.61 21.64
C LEU A 438 16.20 15.13 21.90
N ALA A 439 16.87 14.45 20.97
CA ALA A 439 17.07 13.02 21.05
C ALA A 439 18.16 12.65 22.07
N PRO A 440 17.84 11.85 23.10
CA PRO A 440 18.84 11.39 24.06
C PRO A 440 19.78 10.35 23.44
N PRO A 441 20.96 10.12 24.03
CA PRO A 441 21.87 9.06 23.58
C PRO A 441 21.17 7.70 23.52
N GLY A 442 21.36 6.96 22.42
CA GLY A 442 20.69 5.69 22.13
C GLY A 442 19.27 5.86 21.57
N GLY A 443 18.79 7.08 21.41
CA GLY A 443 17.45 7.41 20.96
C GLY A 443 17.23 7.21 19.45
N ILE A 444 15.99 7.44 19.08
CA ILE A 444 15.49 7.35 17.70
C ILE A 444 14.95 8.73 17.29
N VAL A 445 15.33 9.19 16.09
CA VAL A 445 14.66 10.27 15.38
C VAL A 445 13.79 9.63 14.28
N LEU A 446 12.49 9.80 14.41
CA LEU A 446 11.49 9.18 13.53
C LEU A 446 10.75 10.25 12.72
N LEU A 447 10.87 10.23 11.40
CA LEU A 447 9.94 10.93 10.53
C LEU A 447 8.72 10.04 10.28
N SER A 448 7.59 10.33 10.89
CA SER A 448 6.30 9.65 10.66
C SER A 448 5.18 10.68 10.75
N PRO A 449 4.81 11.29 9.61
CA PRO A 449 4.10 12.56 9.61
C PRO A 449 2.63 12.48 10.03
N GLY A 450 1.91 11.40 9.71
CA GLY A 450 0.46 11.26 9.96
C GLY A 450 -0.42 12.12 9.04
N CYS A 451 0.18 12.94 8.20
CA CYS A 451 -0.46 13.90 7.31
C CYS A 451 0.12 13.80 5.89
N ALA A 452 -0.62 14.30 4.90
CA ALA A 452 -0.09 14.44 3.55
C ALA A 452 1.12 15.39 3.51
N SER A 453 1.83 15.42 2.39
CA SER A 453 3.05 16.20 2.23
C SER A 453 2.91 17.41 1.30
N PHE A 454 1.71 17.60 0.73
CA PHE A 454 1.49 18.52 -0.39
C PHE A 454 1.56 20.01 -0.04
N ASP A 455 1.71 20.35 1.25
CA ASP A 455 1.94 21.69 1.73
C ASP A 455 3.39 22.17 1.50
N TRP A 456 4.38 21.31 1.76
CA TRP A 456 5.80 21.64 1.61
C TRP A 456 6.52 20.85 0.52
N PHE A 457 5.97 19.72 0.06
CA PHE A 457 6.62 18.78 -0.85
C PHE A 457 5.65 18.31 -1.95
N ARG A 458 6.19 17.89 -3.07
CA ARG A 458 5.40 17.33 -4.18
C ARG A 458 4.67 16.05 -3.78
N ASP A 459 5.34 15.20 -3.00
CA ASP A 459 4.80 13.94 -2.49
C ASP A 459 5.57 13.47 -1.25
N PHE A 460 5.14 12.36 -0.67
CA PHE A 460 5.78 11.77 0.52
C PHE A 460 7.21 11.27 0.24
N ARG A 461 7.57 10.97 -1.02
CA ARG A 461 8.90 10.49 -1.40
C ARG A 461 9.90 11.64 -1.27
N GLU A 462 9.60 12.78 -1.84
CA GLU A 462 10.45 13.97 -1.71
C GLU A 462 10.64 14.36 -0.23
N ARG A 463 9.57 14.37 0.57
CA ARG A 463 9.66 14.60 2.01
C ARG A 463 10.61 13.62 2.69
N GLY A 464 10.49 12.34 2.37
CA GLY A 464 11.32 11.29 2.93
C GLY A 464 12.78 11.35 2.44
N ASP A 465 13.01 11.71 1.17
CA ASP A 465 14.36 11.86 0.61
C ASP A 465 15.10 13.03 1.27
N VAL A 466 14.44 14.17 1.47
CA VAL A 466 15.03 15.32 2.17
C VAL A 466 15.45 14.93 3.58
N PHE A 467 14.57 14.27 4.34
CA PHE A 467 14.92 13.77 5.69
C PHE A 467 16.09 12.78 5.66
N SER A 468 16.07 11.82 4.72
CA SER A 468 17.11 10.79 4.60
C SER A 468 18.47 11.39 4.27
N ASN A 469 18.52 12.40 3.42
CA ASN A 469 19.75 13.12 3.08
C ASN A 469 20.29 13.89 4.28
N LEU A 470 19.44 14.62 5.02
CA LEU A 470 19.82 15.30 6.24
C LEU A 470 20.40 14.31 7.30
N ALA A 471 19.80 13.14 7.45
CA ALA A 471 20.27 12.13 8.37
C ALA A 471 21.64 11.56 7.99
N ARG A 472 21.85 11.25 6.71
CA ARG A 472 23.15 10.77 6.19
C ARG A 472 24.24 11.84 6.32
N ASP A 473 23.93 13.08 5.96
CA ASP A 473 24.88 14.22 6.08
C ASP A 473 25.25 14.49 7.54
N TRP A 474 24.29 14.38 8.45
CA TRP A 474 24.55 14.54 9.88
C TRP A 474 25.50 13.47 10.41
N ILE A 475 25.27 12.19 10.08
CA ILE A 475 26.16 11.09 10.46
C ILE A 475 27.58 11.28 9.88
N ALA A 476 27.69 11.73 8.63
CA ALA A 476 28.98 11.93 7.96
C ALA A 476 29.83 13.06 8.60
N LYS A 477 29.22 13.95 9.39
CA LYS A 477 29.90 15.06 10.10
C LYS A 477 30.27 14.74 11.53
N GLN A 478 29.87 13.55 12.06
CA GLN A 478 30.20 13.06 13.42
C GLN A 478 31.43 12.15 13.41
#